data_4a5f8d149787ba1c516a17cad88c870a
#
_entry.id   4a5f8d149787ba1c516a17cad88c870a
#
_cell.length_a   1.000
_cell.length_b   1.000
_cell.length_c   1.000
_cell.angle_alpha   90.00
_cell.angle_beta   90.00
_cell.angle_gamma   90.00
#
_symmetry.space_group_name_H-M   'P 1'
#
loop_
_entity.id
_entity.type
_entity.pdbx_description
1 polymer ?
#
loop_
_entity_poly.entity_id
_entity_poly.type
_entity_poly.pdbx_seq_one_letter_code
_entity_poly.pdbx_strand_id
1 'polypeptide(L)'
;MGTMIVDSGISVDNADPEVQEQKTSLHSSRSRLKGTVQVVEFVIGDELFAVDLFDTREVITTPEVTSIPNAPTFITGMIDLRGVITIIIDLRIMMNIAKESSGKKKSRIIVLDKTVSDKMIGILVDDVYSVTNYSKEDIDQEAHSSAEGHRDILGVIRKSKKDAEGKEKSSLVIWLDIRKMIGRIEKDL
;
A
#
# COMPACT_ATOMS: atom_id res chain seq x y z
N MET A 1 42.00 -43.72 -36.36
CA MET A 1 42.27 -43.12 -35.08
C MET A 1 41.14 -42.11 -34.88
N GLY A 2 40.17 -42.47 -34.07
CA GLY A 2 38.96 -41.67 -33.79
C GLY A 2 39.19 -40.68 -32.66
N THR A 3 38.61 -39.55 -32.77
CA THR A 3 38.46 -38.62 -31.66
C THR A 3 36.99 -38.35 -31.47
N MET A 4 36.48 -38.74 -30.29
CA MET A 4 35.15 -38.52 -29.80
C MET A 4 34.96 -37.05 -29.43
N ILE A 5 33.88 -36.44 -29.91
CA ILE A 5 33.40 -35.14 -29.44
C ILE A 5 32.26 -35.42 -28.47
N VAL A 6 32.41 -34.94 -27.23
CA VAL A 6 31.36 -34.97 -26.21
C VAL A 6 30.58 -33.64 -26.27
N ASP A 7 29.31 -33.78 -26.56
CA ASP A 7 28.32 -32.74 -26.52
C ASP A 7 27.88 -32.55 -25.05
N SER A 8 28.11 -31.37 -24.49
CA SER A 8 27.60 -30.98 -23.17
C SER A 8 26.52 -29.93 -23.32
N GLY A 9 25.28 -30.39 -23.51
CA GLY A 9 24.11 -29.55 -23.43
C GLY A 9 23.90 -29.04 -22.00
N ILE A 10 24.01 -27.76 -21.80
CA ILE A 10 23.55 -27.07 -20.57
C ILE A 10 22.08 -26.84 -20.70
N SER A 11 21.32 -27.59 -19.92
CA SER A 11 19.86 -27.38 -19.73
C SER A 11 19.66 -26.11 -18.93
N VAL A 12 18.95 -25.14 -19.49
CA VAL A 12 18.47 -23.96 -18.76
C VAL A 12 17.30 -24.37 -17.87
N ASP A 13 17.52 -24.25 -16.59
CA ASP A 13 16.60 -24.55 -15.53
C ASP A 13 15.33 -23.64 -15.67
N ASN A 14 14.21 -24.29 -15.92
CA ASN A 14 12.90 -23.67 -15.80
C ASN A 14 12.62 -23.43 -14.31
N ALA A 15 12.66 -22.19 -13.90
CA ALA A 15 12.25 -21.81 -12.56
C ALA A 15 10.77 -22.16 -12.36
N ASP A 16 10.53 -23.03 -11.40
CA ASP A 16 9.23 -23.62 -11.06
C ASP A 16 8.23 -22.53 -10.63
N PRO A 17 7.06 -22.42 -11.28
CA PRO A 17 6.03 -21.43 -10.91
C PRO A 17 5.47 -21.62 -9.49
N GLU A 18 5.59 -22.80 -8.90
CA GLU A 18 5.14 -23.08 -7.52
C GLU A 18 5.92 -22.32 -6.45
N VAL A 19 7.19 -21.92 -6.72
CA VAL A 19 8.01 -21.18 -5.75
C VAL A 19 7.59 -19.72 -5.62
N GLN A 20 6.98 -19.14 -6.65
CA GLN A 20 6.46 -17.75 -6.61
C GLN A 20 5.12 -17.66 -5.89
N GLU A 21 4.24 -18.65 -6.05
CA GLU A 21 2.95 -18.69 -5.31
C GLU A 21 3.16 -18.89 -3.80
N GLN A 22 4.14 -19.67 -3.39
CA GLN A 22 4.44 -19.88 -1.97
C GLN A 22 4.97 -18.62 -1.27
N LYS A 23 5.75 -17.76 -1.95
CA LYS A 23 6.23 -16.49 -1.35
C LYS A 23 5.11 -15.48 -1.15
N THR A 24 4.14 -15.40 -2.05
CA THR A 24 2.98 -14.51 -1.93
C THR A 24 2.02 -14.97 -0.83
N SER A 25 1.88 -16.28 -0.66
CA SER A 25 1.04 -16.92 0.36
C SER A 25 1.57 -16.72 1.79
N LEU A 26 2.89 -16.72 2.00
CA LEU A 26 3.51 -16.62 3.32
C LEU A 26 3.40 -15.22 3.95
N HIS A 27 3.34 -14.14 3.16
CA HIS A 27 3.15 -12.78 3.66
C HIS A 27 1.69 -12.51 4.05
N SER A 28 0.75 -13.02 3.26
CA SER A 28 -0.69 -13.00 3.59
C SER A 28 -1.01 -13.80 4.87
N SER A 29 -0.17 -14.77 5.24
CA SER A 29 -0.40 -15.65 6.39
C SER A 29 0.02 -15.05 7.73
N ARG A 30 0.99 -14.13 7.77
CA ARG A 30 1.50 -13.57 9.05
C ARG A 30 0.51 -12.61 9.72
N SER A 31 -0.25 -11.83 8.97
CA SER A 31 -1.31 -10.98 9.49
C SER A 31 -2.55 -11.78 9.94
N ARG A 32 -2.75 -13.00 9.41
CA ARG A 32 -3.94 -13.83 9.61
C ARG A 32 -3.86 -14.80 10.80
N LEU A 33 -2.73 -14.92 11.47
CA LEU A 33 -2.50 -15.96 12.49
C LEU A 33 -3.35 -15.82 13.78
N LYS A 34 -4.14 -14.74 13.95
CA LYS A 34 -5.04 -14.57 15.11
C LYS A 34 -6.46 -14.08 14.76
N GLY A 35 -6.91 -14.17 13.51
CA GLY A 35 -8.25 -13.68 13.14
C GLY A 35 -8.38 -12.15 13.16
N THR A 36 -7.26 -11.41 13.34
CA THR A 36 -7.20 -9.95 13.31
C THR A 36 -6.26 -9.47 12.22
N VAL A 37 -6.52 -8.28 11.66
CA VAL A 37 -5.63 -7.55 10.77
C VAL A 37 -5.11 -6.31 11.46
N GLN A 38 -3.84 -5.97 11.23
CA GLN A 38 -3.22 -4.75 11.72
C GLN A 38 -3.08 -3.77 10.56
N VAL A 39 -3.62 -2.58 10.72
CA VAL A 39 -3.60 -1.55 9.67
C VAL A 39 -3.08 -0.22 10.20
N VAL A 40 -2.48 0.54 9.30
CA VAL A 40 -2.16 1.96 9.50
C VAL A 40 -3.33 2.77 8.97
N GLU A 41 -4.01 3.51 9.85
CA GLU A 41 -5.12 4.38 9.49
C GLU A 41 -4.62 5.79 9.16
N PHE A 42 -5.13 6.34 8.08
CA PHE A 42 -4.79 7.67 7.63
C PHE A 42 -6.00 8.37 6.97
N VAL A 43 -5.87 9.65 6.72
CA VAL A 43 -6.93 10.46 6.11
C VAL A 43 -6.46 11.06 4.79
N ILE A 44 -7.36 11.10 3.82
CA ILE A 44 -7.25 11.88 2.59
C ILE A 44 -8.57 12.62 2.41
N GLY A 45 -8.51 13.96 2.39
CA GLY A 45 -9.73 14.77 2.44
C GLY A 45 -10.47 14.55 3.74
N ASP A 46 -11.74 14.17 3.64
CA ASP A 46 -12.60 13.91 4.80
C ASP A 46 -12.79 12.41 5.07
N GLU A 47 -12.13 11.54 4.30
CA GLU A 47 -12.34 10.09 4.35
C GLU A 47 -11.19 9.38 5.04
N LEU A 48 -11.53 8.30 5.76
CA LEU A 48 -10.58 7.43 6.44
C LEU A 48 -10.20 6.24 5.55
N PHE A 49 -8.91 6.04 5.43
CA PHE A 49 -8.30 4.93 4.72
C PHE A 49 -7.41 4.11 5.64
N ALA A 50 -7.10 2.90 5.20
CA ALA A 50 -6.14 2.03 5.86
C ALA A 50 -5.30 1.26 4.85
N VAL A 51 -4.06 0.96 5.23
CA VAL A 51 -3.18 -0.01 4.54
C VAL A 51 -2.68 -1.03 5.55
N ASP A 52 -2.30 -2.21 5.07
CA ASP A 52 -1.73 -3.24 5.94
C ASP A 52 -0.45 -2.72 6.62
N LEU A 53 -0.31 -2.95 7.92
CA LEU A 53 0.88 -2.54 8.68
C LEU A 53 2.15 -3.17 8.10
N PHE A 54 2.08 -4.41 7.62
CA PHE A 54 3.24 -5.11 7.06
C PHE A 54 3.66 -4.60 5.68
N ASP A 55 2.82 -3.81 5.02
CA ASP A 55 3.14 -3.09 3.79
C ASP A 55 3.77 -1.72 4.07
N THR A 56 3.82 -1.32 5.35
CA THR A 56 4.35 -0.04 5.81
C THR A 56 5.69 -0.25 6.51
N ARG A 57 6.69 0.53 6.15
CA ARG A 57 8.00 0.53 6.81
C ARG A 57 8.07 1.57 7.93
N GLU A 58 7.73 2.81 7.62
CA GLU A 58 7.74 3.93 8.57
C GLU A 58 6.82 5.06 8.09
N VAL A 59 6.45 5.93 9.03
CA VAL A 59 5.69 7.17 8.75
C VAL A 59 6.57 8.35 9.10
N ILE A 60 6.70 9.28 8.16
CA ILE A 60 7.52 10.49 8.34
C ILE A 60 6.70 11.76 8.09
N THR A 61 7.16 12.86 8.66
CA THR A 61 6.70 14.20 8.25
C THR A 61 7.20 14.49 6.86
N THR A 62 6.39 15.14 6.02
CA THR A 62 6.78 15.49 4.67
C THR A 62 7.97 16.46 4.70
N PRO A 63 9.15 16.05 4.19
CA PRO A 63 10.30 16.94 3.99
C PRO A 63 10.11 17.75 2.71
N GLU A 64 11.13 18.50 2.33
CA GLU A 64 11.18 19.11 1.00
C GLU A 64 11.24 18.02 -0.09
N VAL A 65 10.33 18.11 -1.07
CA VAL A 65 10.22 17.13 -2.15
C VAL A 65 10.79 17.76 -3.42
N THR A 66 11.75 17.07 -4.04
CA THR A 66 12.33 17.47 -5.33
C THR A 66 11.44 16.95 -6.45
N SER A 67 10.91 17.86 -7.28
CA SER A 67 10.06 17.49 -8.41
C SER A 67 10.84 16.78 -9.52
N ILE A 68 10.19 15.83 -10.19
CA ILE A 68 10.75 15.09 -11.33
C ILE A 68 10.11 15.64 -12.61
N PRO A 69 10.92 16.20 -13.55
CA PRO A 69 10.39 16.69 -14.82
C PRO A 69 9.70 15.57 -15.63
N ASN A 70 8.57 15.91 -16.23
CA ASN A 70 7.77 15.00 -17.08
C ASN A 70 7.27 13.71 -16.37
N ALA A 71 7.29 13.67 -15.05
CA ALA A 71 6.69 12.56 -14.31
C ALA A 71 5.15 12.56 -14.44
N PRO A 72 4.48 11.40 -14.30
CA PRO A 72 3.03 11.32 -14.17
C PRO A 72 2.52 12.23 -13.04
N THR A 73 1.30 12.75 -13.19
CA THR A 73 0.72 13.74 -12.26
C THR A 73 0.59 13.26 -10.82
N PHE A 74 0.44 11.96 -10.61
CA PHE A 74 0.37 11.36 -9.28
C PHE A 74 1.75 11.23 -8.60
N ILE A 75 2.86 11.43 -9.32
CA ILE A 75 4.21 11.48 -8.74
C ILE A 75 4.50 12.91 -8.32
N THR A 76 4.53 13.16 -7.02
CA THR A 76 4.87 14.47 -6.45
C THR A 76 6.34 14.82 -6.67
N GLY A 77 7.23 13.81 -6.63
CA GLY A 77 8.65 13.98 -6.76
C GLY A 77 9.43 12.88 -6.04
N MET A 78 10.61 13.23 -5.55
CA MET A 78 11.48 12.32 -4.80
C MET A 78 12.07 13.02 -3.58
N ILE A 79 12.44 12.23 -2.58
CA ILE A 79 13.17 12.67 -1.40
C ILE A 79 14.42 11.80 -1.19
N ASP A 80 15.39 12.31 -0.49
CA ASP A 80 16.46 11.51 0.10
C ASP A 80 16.05 11.09 1.52
N LEU A 81 15.76 9.79 1.70
CA LEU A 81 15.46 9.23 2.99
C LEU A 81 16.68 8.43 3.49
N ARG A 82 17.53 9.06 4.28
CA ARG A 82 18.74 8.44 4.86
C ARG A 82 19.67 7.84 3.81
N GLY A 83 19.91 8.58 2.70
CA GLY A 83 20.77 8.15 1.60
C GLY A 83 20.09 7.23 0.58
N VAL A 84 18.76 7.04 0.69
CA VAL A 84 17.98 6.23 -0.26
C VAL A 84 16.96 7.12 -0.96
N ILE A 85 17.06 7.19 -2.29
CA ILE A 85 16.08 7.92 -3.10
C ILE A 85 14.73 7.22 -3.00
N THR A 86 13.73 7.97 -2.56
CA THR A 86 12.36 7.49 -2.35
C THR A 86 11.41 8.30 -3.22
N ILE A 87 10.65 7.63 -4.08
CA ILE A 87 9.65 8.24 -4.96
C ILE A 87 8.39 8.53 -4.16
N ILE A 88 7.86 9.75 -4.28
CA ILE A 88 6.67 10.18 -3.55
C ILE A 88 5.46 10.22 -4.47
N ILE A 89 4.45 9.46 -4.11
CA ILE A 89 3.18 9.34 -4.83
C ILE A 89 2.08 10.03 -4.04
N ASP A 90 1.37 10.96 -4.68
CA ASP A 90 0.16 11.56 -4.10
C ASP A 90 -1.02 10.59 -4.29
N LEU A 91 -1.41 9.93 -3.20
CA LEU A 91 -2.49 8.94 -3.23
C LEU A 91 -3.84 9.57 -3.57
N ARG A 92 -4.05 10.86 -3.24
CA ARG A 92 -5.26 11.61 -3.58
C ARG A 92 -5.42 11.74 -5.10
N ILE A 93 -4.35 12.14 -5.78
CA ILE A 93 -4.36 12.29 -7.25
C ILE A 93 -4.54 10.92 -7.90
N MET A 94 -3.84 9.91 -7.41
CA MET A 94 -3.91 8.55 -7.92
C MET A 94 -5.31 7.95 -7.80
N MET A 95 -6.04 8.26 -6.72
CA MET A 95 -7.42 7.79 -6.48
C MET A 95 -8.48 8.74 -7.02
N ASN A 96 -8.09 9.85 -7.66
CA ASN A 96 -9.00 10.89 -8.17
C ASN A 96 -9.95 11.42 -7.09
N ILE A 97 -9.46 11.58 -5.87
CA ILE A 97 -10.22 12.16 -4.76
C ILE A 97 -10.22 13.68 -4.93
N ALA A 98 -11.41 14.29 -4.97
CA ALA A 98 -11.55 15.73 -5.09
C ALA A 98 -10.84 16.44 -3.92
N LYS A 99 -10.14 17.53 -4.25
CA LYS A 99 -9.37 18.25 -3.27
C LYS A 99 -10.27 19.16 -2.45
N GLU A 100 -10.39 18.86 -1.15
CA GLU A 100 -10.51 19.92 -0.15
C GLU A 100 -10.02 19.42 1.20
N SER A 101 -8.75 19.59 1.49
CA SER A 101 -8.32 19.67 2.89
C SER A 101 -8.41 21.13 3.30
N SER A 102 -9.45 21.49 4.00
CA SER A 102 -9.57 22.78 4.66
C SER A 102 -8.62 22.83 5.85
N GLY A 103 -7.41 23.29 5.61
CA GLY A 103 -6.44 23.58 6.66
C GLY A 103 -5.01 23.13 6.34
N LYS A 104 -4.05 23.91 6.78
CA LYS A 104 -2.59 23.63 6.71
C LYS A 104 -2.19 22.51 7.68
N LYS A 105 -2.76 21.31 7.55
CA LYS A 105 -2.22 20.14 8.24
C LYS A 105 -0.92 19.77 7.55
N LYS A 106 0.09 19.49 8.35
CA LYS A 106 1.36 18.96 7.83
C LYS A 106 1.09 17.57 7.29
N SER A 107 1.11 17.41 5.97
CA SER A 107 1.00 16.11 5.32
C SER A 107 2.04 15.11 5.84
N ARG A 108 1.73 13.84 5.72
CA ARG A 108 2.59 12.73 6.12
C ARG A 108 2.94 11.90 4.91
N ILE A 109 4.07 11.22 5.00
CA ILE A 109 4.47 10.22 4.03
C ILE A 109 4.51 8.87 4.75
N ILE A 110 3.76 7.90 4.24
CA ILE A 110 3.84 6.49 4.64
C ILE A 110 4.83 5.84 3.68
N VAL A 111 6.00 5.50 4.17
CA VAL A 111 7.03 4.79 3.40
C VAL A 111 6.67 3.32 3.34
N LEU A 112 6.58 2.77 2.14
CA LEU A 112 6.20 1.39 1.92
C LEU A 112 7.37 0.43 2.20
N ASP A 113 7.01 -0.78 2.61
CA ASP A 113 7.99 -1.86 2.79
C ASP A 113 8.48 -2.38 1.43
N LYS A 114 9.70 -2.89 1.39
CA LYS A 114 10.32 -3.47 0.18
C LYS A 114 9.57 -4.69 -0.37
N THR A 115 8.68 -5.28 0.41
CA THR A 115 7.82 -6.37 -0.07
C THR A 115 6.69 -5.89 -0.97
N VAL A 116 6.44 -4.58 -1.04
CA VAL A 116 5.44 -3.97 -1.92
C VAL A 116 6.02 -3.67 -3.30
N SER A 117 7.26 -3.18 -3.35
CA SER A 117 7.98 -2.85 -4.60
C SER A 117 9.49 -2.91 -4.37
N ASP A 118 10.25 -3.22 -5.42
CA ASP A 118 11.71 -3.16 -5.39
C ASP A 118 12.23 -1.72 -5.30
N LYS A 119 11.42 -0.74 -5.71
CA LYS A 119 11.72 0.69 -5.57
C LYS A 119 11.27 1.19 -4.21
N MET A 120 11.99 2.16 -3.65
CA MET A 120 11.56 2.83 -2.43
C MET A 120 10.45 3.83 -2.78
N ILE A 121 9.28 3.61 -2.24
CA ILE A 121 8.07 4.40 -2.50
C ILE A 121 7.51 4.92 -1.18
N GLY A 122 7.12 6.19 -1.18
CA GLY A 122 6.34 6.81 -0.12
C GLY A 122 5.00 7.31 -0.67
N ILE A 123 3.91 7.06 0.05
CA ILE A 123 2.60 7.59 -0.29
C ILE A 123 2.33 8.84 0.55
N LEU A 124 1.97 9.94 -0.12
CA LEU A 124 1.62 11.21 0.50
C LEU A 124 0.15 11.18 0.90
N VAL A 125 -0.11 11.49 2.17
CA VAL A 125 -1.44 11.52 2.79
C VAL A 125 -1.60 12.80 3.63
N ASP A 126 -2.84 13.16 3.98
CA ASP A 126 -3.07 14.38 4.74
C ASP A 126 -2.64 14.26 6.21
N ASP A 127 -2.93 13.12 6.84
CA ASP A 127 -2.46 12.81 8.20
C ASP A 127 -2.54 11.31 8.47
N VAL A 128 -1.78 10.83 9.44
CA VAL A 128 -1.82 9.43 9.90
C VAL A 128 -2.31 9.43 11.34
N TYR A 129 -3.35 8.62 11.61
CA TYR A 129 -3.99 8.62 12.93
C TYR A 129 -3.40 7.59 13.88
N SER A 130 -3.40 6.32 13.48
CA SER A 130 -3.05 5.24 14.39
C SER A 130 -2.74 3.93 13.67
N VAL A 131 -2.11 3.03 14.39
CA VAL A 131 -2.07 1.61 14.05
C VAL A 131 -3.17 0.92 14.86
N THR A 132 -4.07 0.24 14.18
CA THR A 132 -5.26 -0.38 14.79
C THR A 132 -5.37 -1.85 14.39
N ASN A 133 -5.86 -2.68 15.31
CA ASN A 133 -6.19 -4.07 15.07
C ASN A 133 -7.70 -4.20 14.85
N TYR A 134 -8.10 -4.86 13.78
CA TYR A 134 -9.50 -5.17 13.50
C TYR A 134 -9.73 -6.66 13.44
N SER A 135 -10.87 -7.13 13.94
CA SER A 135 -11.32 -8.50 13.75
C SER A 135 -11.85 -8.68 12.32
N LYS A 136 -11.88 -9.91 11.84
CA LYS A 136 -12.48 -10.19 10.52
C LYS A 136 -13.96 -9.85 10.45
N GLU A 137 -14.64 -9.86 11.58
CA GLU A 137 -16.07 -9.56 11.72
C GLU A 137 -16.35 -8.06 11.51
N ASP A 138 -15.35 -7.20 11.77
CA ASP A 138 -15.44 -5.75 11.54
C ASP A 138 -15.22 -5.38 10.07
N ILE A 139 -14.81 -6.35 9.23
CA ILE A 139 -14.37 -6.11 7.84
C ILE A 139 -15.39 -6.70 6.87
N ASP A 140 -16.01 -5.82 6.10
CA ASP A 140 -16.88 -6.19 5.00
C ASP A 140 -16.04 -6.27 3.71
N GLN A 141 -15.73 -7.50 3.30
CA GLN A 141 -14.96 -7.77 2.07
C GLN A 141 -15.84 -7.80 0.81
N GLU A 142 -17.15 -7.84 0.95
CA GLU A 142 -18.08 -7.88 -0.18
C GLU A 142 -18.49 -6.47 -0.64
N ALA A 143 -18.32 -5.48 0.21
CA ALA A 143 -18.71 -4.10 -0.07
C ALA A 143 -18.06 -3.50 -1.34
N HIS A 144 -16.97 -4.10 -1.83
CA HIS A 144 -16.25 -3.65 -3.04
C HIS A 144 -16.59 -4.42 -4.32
N SER A 145 -17.28 -5.58 -4.21
CA SER A 145 -17.52 -6.47 -5.36
C SER A 145 -18.55 -5.91 -6.35
N SER A 146 -19.31 -4.88 -5.96
CA SER A 146 -20.48 -4.40 -6.71
C SER A 146 -20.23 -3.22 -7.64
N ALA A 147 -19.02 -2.64 -7.68
CA ALA A 147 -18.75 -1.43 -8.47
C ALA A 147 -17.51 -1.57 -9.35
N GLU A 148 -17.69 -1.32 -10.65
CA GLU A 148 -16.62 -1.28 -11.67
C GLU A 148 -15.62 -0.13 -11.43
N GLY A 149 -15.01 0.00 -10.31
CA GLY A 149 -14.05 1.08 -10.01
C GLY A 149 -13.23 0.82 -8.77
N HIS A 150 -13.64 -0.14 -7.96
CA HIS A 150 -13.04 -0.39 -6.65
C HIS A 150 -12.03 -1.57 -6.64
N ARG A 151 -11.25 -1.69 -7.71
CA ARG A 151 -10.29 -2.81 -7.88
C ARG A 151 -9.17 -2.85 -6.86
N ASP A 152 -9.00 -1.76 -6.09
CA ASP A 152 -7.88 -1.56 -5.17
C ASP A 152 -8.31 -1.52 -3.71
N ILE A 153 -9.51 -1.99 -3.42
CA ILE A 153 -10.05 -2.05 -2.06
C ILE A 153 -10.06 -3.52 -1.62
N LEU A 154 -9.49 -3.80 -0.44
CA LEU A 154 -9.53 -5.12 0.21
C LEU A 154 -10.81 -5.32 1.01
N GLY A 155 -11.42 -4.23 1.46
CA GLY A 155 -12.66 -4.24 2.22
C GLY A 155 -12.97 -2.89 2.84
N VAL A 156 -14.13 -2.82 3.50
CA VAL A 156 -14.56 -1.67 4.28
C VAL A 156 -14.64 -2.07 5.75
N ILE A 157 -13.91 -1.38 6.61
CA ILE A 157 -13.85 -1.66 8.05
C ILE A 157 -14.88 -0.78 8.75
N ARG A 158 -15.70 -1.39 9.61
CA ARG A 158 -16.66 -0.67 10.46
C ARG A 158 -16.03 -0.36 11.80
N LYS A 159 -15.78 0.93 12.04
CA LYS A 159 -15.20 1.42 13.29
C LYS A 159 -16.27 2.04 14.17
N SER A 160 -16.56 1.40 15.30
CA SER A 160 -17.47 1.96 16.32
C SER A 160 -16.66 2.71 17.37
N LYS A 161 -16.98 3.97 17.59
CA LYS A 161 -16.46 4.77 18.71
C LYS A 161 -17.62 5.26 19.56
N LYS A 162 -17.49 5.18 20.88
CA LYS A 162 -18.36 5.90 21.81
C LYS A 162 -17.83 7.33 21.95
N ASP A 163 -18.68 8.32 21.75
CA ASP A 163 -18.34 9.70 22.04
C ASP A 163 -18.32 9.96 23.56
N ALA A 164 -17.97 11.19 23.95
CA ALA A 164 -17.91 11.60 25.37
C ALA A 164 -19.28 11.49 26.08
N GLU A 165 -20.37 11.43 25.32
CA GLU A 165 -21.75 11.31 25.81
C GLU A 165 -22.23 9.84 25.82
N GLY A 166 -21.36 8.88 25.43
CA GLY A 166 -21.68 7.44 25.40
C GLY A 166 -22.49 6.99 24.18
N LYS A 167 -22.73 7.87 23.19
CA LYS A 167 -23.39 7.52 21.93
C LYS A 167 -22.42 6.82 21.00
N GLU A 168 -22.85 5.72 20.41
CA GLU A 168 -22.06 5.04 19.38
C GLU A 168 -22.06 5.86 18.08
N LYS A 169 -20.85 6.29 17.68
CA LYS A 169 -20.60 6.88 16.38
C LYS A 169 -19.87 5.84 15.52
N SER A 170 -20.54 5.43 14.46
CA SER A 170 -19.94 4.54 13.46
C SER A 170 -19.21 5.38 12.41
N SER A 171 -17.99 4.97 12.04
CA SER A 171 -17.26 5.49 10.89
C SER A 171 -16.77 4.32 10.04
N LEU A 172 -16.65 4.56 8.74
CA LEU A 172 -16.13 3.58 7.79
C LEU A 172 -14.67 3.91 7.50
N VAL A 173 -13.84 2.88 7.38
CA VAL A 173 -12.45 2.98 6.97
C VAL A 173 -12.26 2.12 5.73
N ILE A 174 -11.79 2.71 4.64
CA ILE A 174 -11.58 2.03 3.37
C ILE A 174 -10.20 1.36 3.40
N TRP A 175 -10.16 0.03 3.40
CA TRP A 175 -8.91 -0.72 3.43
C TRP A 175 -8.41 -0.98 2.01
N LEU A 176 -7.24 -0.40 1.69
CA LEU A 176 -6.67 -0.38 0.35
C LEU A 176 -5.72 -1.58 0.11
N ASP A 177 -5.75 -2.09 -1.11
CA ASP A 177 -4.74 -3.01 -1.65
C ASP A 177 -3.57 -2.21 -2.25
N ILE A 178 -2.70 -1.72 -1.38
CA ILE A 178 -1.58 -0.87 -1.81
C ILE A 178 -0.62 -1.62 -2.74
N ARG A 179 -0.46 -2.94 -2.57
CA ARG A 179 0.38 -3.78 -3.45
C ARG A 179 -0.12 -3.76 -4.88
N LYS A 180 -1.42 -3.97 -5.04
CA LYS A 180 -2.07 -3.96 -6.35
C LYS A 180 -2.04 -2.57 -6.99
N MET A 181 -2.27 -1.53 -6.19
CA MET A 181 -2.18 -0.14 -6.65
C MET A 181 -0.79 0.18 -7.20
N ILE A 182 0.26 -0.12 -6.43
CA ILE A 182 1.65 0.13 -6.82
C ILE A 182 2.04 -0.73 -8.01
N GLY A 183 1.70 -2.02 -8.02
CA GLY A 183 2.02 -2.91 -9.14
C GLY A 183 1.46 -2.46 -10.50
N ARG A 184 0.36 -1.70 -10.53
CA ARG A 184 -0.18 -1.13 -11.77
C ARG A 184 0.64 0.02 -12.32
N ILE A 185 1.17 0.85 -11.45
CA ILE A 185 1.93 2.05 -11.82
C ILE A 185 3.43 1.80 -11.87
N GLU A 186 3.89 0.63 -11.49
CA GLU A 186 5.33 0.33 -11.38
C GLU A 186 6.07 0.46 -12.71
N LYS A 187 5.36 0.32 -13.83
CA LYS A 187 5.91 0.55 -15.18
C LYS A 187 6.15 2.03 -15.49
N ASP A 188 5.46 2.92 -14.78
CA ASP A 188 5.53 4.37 -14.96
C ASP A 188 6.49 5.02 -13.95
N LEU A 189 7.02 4.24 -13.00
CA LEU A 189 8.01 4.62 -12.01
C LEU A 189 9.42 4.30 -12.51
#